data_fd7e724ac09a6a7ca728e7e94ca3ae09
#
_entry.id   fd7e724ac09a6a7ca728e7e94ca3ae09
#
_cell.length_a   1.000
_cell.length_b   1.000
_cell.length_c   1.000
_cell.angle_alpha   90.00
_cell.angle_beta   90.00
_cell.angle_gamma   90.00
#
_symmetry.space_group_name_H-M   'P 1'
#
loop_
_entity.id
_entity.type
_entity.pdbx_description
1 polymer ?
#
loop_
_entity_poly.entity_id
_entity_poly.type
_entity_poly.pdbx_seq_one_letter_code
_entity_poly.pdbx_strand_id
1 'polypeptide(L)'
;MGMFDFTDRVAVITGSTAGLGKGMAIALARQNCNIALIARRADKLEEAAAEIRTLGVKCLPVPCDVTSDESVANAADAIIREFGRVDILVNNAGTGGPACPVAELPMGTYKNLVELNMTSVFRMIKTFVPYMEKAGYGRIVNVASVLGMVGHLEVSLAGYASAKGGVISLTKGVAAELATKGITVNAIAPGTFPSESNGKEFMEMNMPFVLRTTPMQRTGTPTDMNTVGD
;
A
#
# COMPACT_ATOMS: atom_id res chain seq x y z
N MET A 1 -1.99 -19.37 -20.03
CA MET A 1 -2.62 -19.28 -18.69
C MET A 1 -1.51 -18.83 -17.76
N GLY A 2 -1.63 -17.69 -17.12
CA GLY A 2 -0.60 -17.17 -16.21
C GLY A 2 -0.40 -18.11 -15.01
N MET A 3 0.73 -18.01 -14.33
CA MET A 3 1.05 -18.79 -13.12
C MET A 3 0.00 -18.55 -12.01
N PHE A 4 -0.65 -17.40 -12.03
CA PHE A 4 -1.71 -17.02 -11.09
C PHE A 4 -2.98 -16.67 -11.85
N ASP A 5 -4.12 -17.03 -11.29
CA ASP A 5 -5.44 -16.64 -11.75
C ASP A 5 -6.27 -16.18 -10.55
N PHE A 6 -6.68 -14.91 -10.59
CA PHE A 6 -7.51 -14.30 -9.54
C PHE A 6 -8.94 -14.02 -10.04
N THR A 7 -9.42 -14.80 -11.02
CA THR A 7 -10.81 -14.73 -11.49
C THR A 7 -11.77 -14.79 -10.30
N ASP A 8 -12.79 -13.94 -10.30
CA ASP A 8 -13.77 -13.76 -9.23
C ASP A 8 -13.21 -13.29 -7.87
N ARG A 9 -11.92 -12.97 -7.77
CA ARG A 9 -11.34 -12.32 -6.59
C ARG A 9 -11.49 -10.82 -6.64
N VAL A 10 -11.50 -10.21 -5.48
CA VAL A 10 -11.60 -8.76 -5.29
C VAL A 10 -10.43 -8.26 -4.47
N ALA A 11 -9.65 -7.34 -5.04
CA ALA A 11 -8.56 -6.66 -4.36
C ALA A 11 -8.91 -5.21 -4.03
N VAL A 12 -8.68 -4.84 -2.78
CA VAL A 12 -8.77 -3.46 -2.28
C VAL A 12 -7.37 -2.90 -2.16
N ILE A 13 -7.08 -1.80 -2.84
CA ILE A 13 -5.74 -1.18 -2.83
C ILE A 13 -5.84 0.28 -2.38
N THR A 14 -5.11 0.64 -1.32
CA THR A 14 -5.05 2.02 -0.82
C THR A 14 -3.89 2.79 -1.44
N GLY A 15 -4.05 4.11 -1.64
CA GLY A 15 -3.06 4.95 -2.29
C GLY A 15 -2.82 4.58 -3.75
N SER A 16 -3.88 4.27 -4.47
CA SER A 16 -3.87 3.55 -5.74
C SER A 16 -3.99 4.43 -6.99
N THR A 17 -3.87 5.76 -6.87
CA THR A 17 -3.97 6.68 -8.02
C THR A 17 -2.69 6.80 -8.84
N ALA A 18 -1.53 6.45 -8.26
CA ALA A 18 -0.22 6.56 -8.91
C ALA A 18 0.79 5.59 -8.27
N GLY A 19 2.00 5.54 -8.81
CA GLY A 19 3.16 4.84 -8.22
C GLY A 19 2.90 3.35 -7.97
N LEU A 20 3.43 2.84 -6.84
CA LEU A 20 3.38 1.42 -6.50
C LEU A 20 1.94 0.88 -6.36
N GLY A 21 1.04 1.66 -5.75
CA GLY A 21 -0.35 1.23 -5.55
C GLY A 21 -1.09 1.02 -6.86
N LYS A 22 -0.93 1.93 -7.82
CA LYS A 22 -1.51 1.79 -9.17
C LYS A 22 -0.85 0.62 -9.92
N GLY A 23 0.47 0.47 -9.84
CA GLY A 23 1.20 -0.64 -10.45
C GLY A 23 0.70 -2.01 -9.95
N MET A 24 0.55 -2.17 -8.63
CA MET A 24 0.01 -3.39 -8.03
C MET A 24 -1.45 -3.66 -8.44
N ALA A 25 -2.28 -2.61 -8.56
CA ALA A 25 -3.66 -2.76 -9.04
C ALA A 25 -3.70 -3.26 -10.49
N ILE A 26 -2.87 -2.71 -11.38
CA ILE A 26 -2.74 -3.16 -12.77
C ILE A 26 -2.23 -4.61 -12.84
N ALA A 27 -1.22 -4.97 -12.05
CA ALA A 27 -0.69 -6.32 -12.01
C ALA A 27 -1.75 -7.37 -11.62
N LEU A 28 -2.54 -7.08 -10.58
CA LEU A 28 -3.65 -7.93 -10.15
C LEU A 28 -4.77 -7.99 -11.21
N ALA A 29 -5.11 -6.86 -11.83
CA ALA A 29 -6.12 -6.80 -12.87
C ALA A 29 -5.73 -7.66 -14.10
N ARG A 30 -4.45 -7.68 -14.49
CA ARG A 30 -3.93 -8.54 -15.56
C ARG A 30 -4.06 -10.05 -15.26
N GLN A 31 -4.25 -10.40 -13.99
CA GLN A 31 -4.52 -11.77 -13.54
C GLN A 31 -6.02 -11.99 -13.24
N ASN A 32 -6.90 -11.22 -13.90
CA ASN A 32 -8.37 -11.30 -13.82
C ASN A 32 -8.97 -10.91 -12.46
N CYS A 33 -8.23 -10.19 -11.59
CA CYS A 33 -8.75 -9.72 -10.32
C CYS A 33 -9.62 -8.47 -10.50
N ASN A 34 -10.80 -8.44 -9.89
CA ASN A 34 -11.60 -7.23 -9.76
C ASN A 34 -10.97 -6.28 -8.74
N ILE A 35 -11.01 -4.98 -8.99
CA ILE A 35 -10.25 -3.99 -8.24
C ILE A 35 -11.16 -2.95 -7.57
N ALA A 36 -10.92 -2.66 -6.29
CA ALA A 36 -11.40 -1.46 -5.62
C ALA A 36 -10.21 -0.54 -5.32
N LEU A 37 -10.20 0.63 -5.93
CA LEU A 37 -9.16 1.65 -5.74
C LEU A 37 -9.57 2.60 -4.63
N ILE A 38 -8.70 2.81 -3.64
CA ILE A 38 -8.92 3.72 -2.52
C ILE A 38 -7.89 4.85 -2.53
N ALA A 39 -8.35 6.10 -2.59
CA ALA A 39 -7.57 7.31 -2.38
C ALA A 39 -8.49 8.50 -2.12
N ARG A 40 -7.92 9.69 -1.81
CA ARG A 40 -8.70 10.88 -1.49
C ARG A 40 -9.24 11.63 -2.73
N ARG A 41 -8.50 11.61 -3.85
CA ARG A 41 -8.81 12.39 -5.04
C ARG A 41 -9.69 11.59 -6.00
N ALA A 42 -10.97 11.95 -6.07
CA ALA A 42 -11.96 11.23 -6.88
C ALA A 42 -11.65 11.28 -8.39
N ASP A 43 -11.19 12.43 -8.89
CA ASP A 43 -10.78 12.63 -10.29
C ASP A 43 -9.66 11.64 -10.69
N LYS A 44 -8.60 11.55 -9.88
CA LYS A 44 -7.47 10.66 -10.12
C LYS A 44 -7.82 9.17 -9.94
N LEU A 45 -8.77 8.87 -9.06
CA LEU A 45 -9.29 7.50 -8.93
C LEU A 45 -10.02 7.07 -10.20
N GLU A 46 -10.86 7.94 -10.76
CA GLU A 46 -11.61 7.62 -11.98
C GLU A 46 -10.67 7.46 -13.19
N GLU A 47 -9.66 8.33 -13.33
CA GLU A 47 -8.62 8.17 -14.36
C GLU A 47 -7.93 6.78 -14.25
N ALA A 48 -7.51 6.38 -13.05
CA ALA A 48 -6.88 5.09 -12.82
C ALA A 48 -7.86 3.91 -13.04
N ALA A 49 -9.11 4.06 -12.62
CA ALA A 49 -10.13 3.03 -12.81
C ALA A 49 -10.47 2.83 -14.28
N ALA A 50 -10.55 3.92 -15.06
CA ALA A 50 -10.78 3.84 -16.51
C ALA A 50 -9.68 3.02 -17.20
N GLU A 51 -8.39 3.25 -16.84
CA GLU A 51 -7.29 2.47 -17.38
C GLU A 51 -7.40 0.98 -17.01
N ILE A 52 -7.70 0.68 -15.74
CA ILE A 52 -7.80 -0.71 -15.26
C ILE A 52 -8.98 -1.45 -15.91
N ARG A 53 -10.11 -0.78 -16.14
CA ARG A 53 -11.27 -1.37 -16.83
C ARG A 53 -10.95 -1.82 -18.25
N THR A 54 -9.96 -1.20 -18.93
CA THR A 54 -9.52 -1.66 -20.27
C THR A 54 -8.90 -3.06 -20.26
N LEU A 55 -8.52 -3.57 -19.07
CA LEU A 55 -7.99 -4.93 -18.89
C LEU A 55 -9.09 -6.00 -18.77
N GLY A 56 -10.36 -5.62 -18.86
CA GLY A 56 -11.50 -6.55 -18.88
C GLY A 56 -12.04 -6.93 -17.49
N VAL A 57 -11.58 -6.28 -16.42
CA VAL A 57 -12.05 -6.50 -15.05
C VAL A 57 -12.94 -5.37 -14.54
N LYS A 58 -13.74 -5.64 -13.52
CA LYS A 58 -14.46 -4.57 -12.81
C LYS A 58 -13.47 -3.76 -11.99
N CYS A 59 -13.62 -2.42 -12.03
CA CYS A 59 -12.83 -1.51 -11.20
C CYS A 59 -13.72 -0.43 -10.60
N LEU A 60 -13.79 -0.41 -9.27
CA LEU A 60 -14.55 0.56 -8.47
C LEU A 60 -13.60 1.61 -7.87
N PRO A 61 -13.70 2.88 -8.27
CA PRO A 61 -13.03 3.99 -7.60
C PRO A 61 -13.80 4.37 -6.34
N VAL A 62 -13.14 4.40 -5.19
CA VAL A 62 -13.75 4.72 -3.89
C VAL A 62 -12.99 5.86 -3.23
N PRO A 63 -13.49 7.10 -3.29
CA PRO A 63 -12.91 8.22 -2.55
C PRO A 63 -12.96 7.94 -1.04
N CYS A 64 -11.79 7.91 -0.40
CA CYS A 64 -11.70 7.62 1.03
C CYS A 64 -10.42 8.21 1.62
N ASP A 65 -10.55 8.79 2.83
CA ASP A 65 -9.43 9.11 3.70
C ASP A 65 -9.20 7.94 4.68
N VAL A 66 -8.10 7.24 4.51
CA VAL A 66 -7.74 6.08 5.35
C VAL A 66 -7.43 6.46 6.81
N THR A 67 -7.31 7.74 7.12
CA THR A 67 -7.13 8.25 8.49
C THR A 67 -8.45 8.50 9.22
N SER A 68 -9.60 8.37 8.55
CA SER A 68 -10.94 8.55 9.11
C SER A 68 -11.68 7.23 9.23
N ASP A 69 -12.12 6.88 10.44
CA ASP A 69 -12.90 5.65 10.71
C ASP A 69 -14.21 5.65 9.92
N GLU A 70 -14.93 6.77 9.87
CA GLU A 70 -16.17 6.92 9.12
C GLU A 70 -15.95 6.76 7.60
N SER A 71 -14.91 7.39 7.07
CA SER A 71 -14.58 7.30 5.64
C SER A 71 -14.25 5.87 5.23
N VAL A 72 -13.52 5.14 6.07
CA VAL A 72 -13.17 3.73 5.83
C VAL A 72 -14.39 2.81 5.94
N ALA A 73 -15.28 3.04 6.89
CA ALA A 73 -16.53 2.29 7.01
C ALA A 73 -17.41 2.48 5.76
N ASN A 74 -17.62 3.73 5.33
CA ASN A 74 -18.38 4.04 4.12
C ASN A 74 -17.76 3.40 2.85
N ALA A 75 -16.42 3.40 2.76
CA ALA A 75 -15.72 2.75 1.66
C ALA A 75 -15.92 1.22 1.67
N ALA A 76 -15.86 0.58 2.84
CA ALA A 76 -16.12 -0.85 2.97
C ALA A 76 -17.54 -1.20 2.54
N ASP A 77 -18.54 -0.44 2.98
CA ASP A 77 -19.94 -0.65 2.59
C ASP A 77 -20.15 -0.53 1.07
N ALA A 78 -19.51 0.45 0.43
CA ALA A 78 -19.56 0.61 -1.01
C ALA A 78 -18.93 -0.58 -1.76
N ILE A 79 -17.77 -1.06 -1.29
CA ILE A 79 -17.05 -2.19 -1.88
C ILE A 79 -17.84 -3.49 -1.72
N ILE A 80 -18.38 -3.73 -0.52
CA ILE A 80 -19.18 -4.94 -0.26
C ILE A 80 -20.50 -4.92 -1.03
N ARG A 81 -21.13 -3.77 -1.19
CA ARG A 81 -22.33 -3.63 -2.02
C ARG A 81 -22.06 -3.96 -3.49
N GLU A 82 -20.93 -3.54 -4.03
CA GLU A 82 -20.56 -3.78 -5.44
C GLU A 82 -20.10 -5.22 -5.69
N PHE A 83 -19.24 -5.76 -4.83
CA PHE A 83 -18.55 -7.02 -5.10
C PHE A 83 -19.02 -8.19 -4.22
N GLY A 84 -19.68 -7.93 -3.10
CA GLY A 84 -20.10 -8.96 -2.13
C GLY A 84 -18.97 -9.58 -1.31
N ARG A 85 -17.70 -9.29 -1.63
CA ARG A 85 -16.51 -9.89 -1.01
C ARG A 85 -15.27 -9.01 -1.08
N VAL A 86 -14.29 -9.33 -0.25
CA VAL A 86 -12.89 -8.84 -0.36
C VAL A 86 -11.96 -10.02 -0.09
N ASP A 87 -11.05 -10.28 -1.04
CA ASP A 87 -10.10 -11.39 -0.97
C ASP A 87 -8.66 -10.93 -0.71
N ILE A 88 -8.32 -9.76 -1.24
CA ILE A 88 -6.98 -9.21 -1.18
C ILE A 88 -7.06 -7.77 -0.65
N LEU A 89 -6.23 -7.44 0.33
CA LEU A 89 -6.08 -6.09 0.85
C LEU A 89 -4.62 -5.65 0.70
N VAL A 90 -4.39 -4.58 -0.06
CA VAL A 90 -3.07 -3.96 -0.20
C VAL A 90 -3.06 -2.61 0.49
N ASN A 91 -2.43 -2.54 1.65
CA ASN A 91 -2.24 -1.33 2.42
C ASN A 91 -0.98 -0.60 1.93
N ASN A 92 -1.17 0.28 0.95
CA ASN A 92 -0.08 1.02 0.30
C ASN A 92 -0.12 2.53 0.59
N ALA A 93 -1.25 3.11 1.00
CA ALA A 93 -1.33 4.53 1.32
C ALA A 93 -0.27 4.95 2.36
N GLY A 94 0.43 6.04 2.08
CA GLY A 94 1.48 6.55 2.96
C GLY A 94 2.23 7.73 2.36
N THR A 95 3.10 8.33 3.16
CA THR A 95 4.01 9.42 2.74
C THR A 95 5.32 9.35 3.53
N GLY A 96 6.45 9.74 2.91
CA GLY A 96 7.75 9.80 3.56
C GLY A 96 7.85 10.88 4.65
N GLY A 97 7.05 11.92 4.55
CA GLY A 97 7.12 13.08 5.44
C GLY A 97 8.37 13.95 5.22
N PRO A 98 8.55 14.99 6.02
CA PRO A 98 9.72 15.86 5.93
C PRO A 98 10.98 15.17 6.48
N ALA A 99 12.12 15.43 5.85
CA ALA A 99 13.42 15.18 6.45
C ALA A 99 13.66 16.20 7.59
N CYS A 100 13.68 15.71 8.82
CA CYS A 100 13.79 16.57 9.99
C CYS A 100 14.55 15.87 11.12
N PRO A 101 15.56 16.51 11.75
CA PRO A 101 16.24 15.98 12.93
C PRO A 101 15.22 15.63 14.03
N VAL A 102 15.47 14.55 14.77
CA VAL A 102 14.52 14.05 15.77
C VAL A 102 14.19 15.07 16.84
N ALA A 103 15.16 15.90 17.23
CA ALA A 103 14.98 16.95 18.23
C ALA A 103 14.09 18.12 17.74
N GLU A 104 13.97 18.29 16.44
CA GLU A 104 13.24 19.39 15.79
C GLU A 104 11.90 18.96 15.20
N LEU A 105 11.64 17.65 15.09
CA LEU A 105 10.41 17.12 14.49
C LEU A 105 9.21 17.46 15.37
N PRO A 106 8.26 18.29 14.90
CA PRO A 106 7.08 18.63 15.69
C PRO A 106 6.26 17.37 16.00
N MET A 107 5.79 17.25 17.25
CA MET A 107 4.95 16.11 17.66
C MET A 107 3.68 15.95 16.84
N GLY A 108 3.09 17.04 16.34
CA GLY A 108 1.95 17.00 15.42
C GLY A 108 2.31 16.31 14.11
N THR A 109 3.45 16.65 13.53
CA THR A 109 3.97 16.01 12.30
C THR A 109 4.24 14.52 12.53
N TYR A 110 4.90 14.18 13.64
CA TYR A 110 5.14 12.78 14.00
C TYR A 110 3.83 11.99 14.13
N LYS A 111 2.85 12.52 14.86
CA LYS A 111 1.53 11.88 15.02
C LYS A 111 0.84 11.65 13.67
N ASN A 112 0.87 12.64 12.76
CA ASN A 112 0.30 12.52 11.43
C ASN A 112 1.02 11.45 10.58
N LEU A 113 2.36 11.34 10.70
CA LEU A 113 3.13 10.28 10.04
C LEU A 113 2.72 8.88 10.53
N VAL A 114 2.60 8.71 11.85
CA VAL A 114 2.15 7.45 12.45
C VAL A 114 0.71 7.14 12.05
N GLU A 115 -0.18 8.14 12.10
CA GLU A 115 -1.59 7.98 11.73
C GLU A 115 -1.75 7.49 10.29
N LEU A 116 -1.09 8.16 9.33
CA LEU A 116 -1.21 7.79 7.93
C LEU A 116 -0.45 6.51 7.57
N ASN A 117 0.78 6.29 8.09
CA ASN A 117 1.63 5.19 7.63
C ASN A 117 1.46 3.89 8.43
N MET A 118 0.88 3.93 9.63
CA MET A 118 0.75 2.76 10.52
C MET A 118 -0.68 2.56 11.02
N THR A 119 -1.30 3.58 11.66
CA THR A 119 -2.66 3.45 12.22
C THR A 119 -3.68 3.17 11.13
N SER A 120 -3.55 3.80 9.96
CA SER A 120 -4.41 3.54 8.81
C SER A 120 -4.34 2.07 8.35
N VAL A 121 -3.15 1.47 8.37
CA VAL A 121 -2.96 0.04 8.02
C VAL A 121 -3.75 -0.84 8.98
N PHE A 122 -3.65 -0.59 10.29
CA PHE A 122 -4.42 -1.31 11.30
C PHE A 122 -5.94 -1.12 11.09
N ARG A 123 -6.38 0.12 10.83
CA ARG A 123 -7.79 0.45 10.56
C ARG A 123 -8.34 -0.33 9.37
N MET A 124 -7.63 -0.36 8.26
CA MET A 124 -8.02 -1.12 7.07
C MET A 124 -8.09 -2.63 7.35
N ILE A 125 -7.10 -3.19 8.05
CA ILE A 125 -7.10 -4.61 8.46
C ILE A 125 -8.32 -4.90 9.33
N LYS A 126 -8.53 -4.12 10.39
CA LYS A 126 -9.68 -4.25 11.30
C LYS A 126 -11.02 -4.24 10.56
N THR A 127 -11.15 -3.41 9.53
CA THR A 127 -12.38 -3.25 8.75
C THR A 127 -12.62 -4.44 7.82
N PHE A 128 -11.60 -4.96 7.13
CA PHE A 128 -11.81 -5.98 6.10
C PHE A 128 -11.62 -7.42 6.58
N VAL A 129 -10.91 -7.67 7.68
CA VAL A 129 -10.72 -9.02 8.25
C VAL A 129 -12.03 -9.75 8.51
N PRO A 130 -13.10 -9.15 9.07
CA PRO A 130 -14.36 -9.86 9.28
C PRO A 130 -14.98 -10.46 8.00
N TYR A 131 -14.83 -9.78 6.86
CA TYR A 131 -15.31 -10.30 5.57
C TYR A 131 -14.45 -11.45 5.06
N MET A 132 -13.12 -11.37 5.25
CA MET A 132 -12.18 -12.44 4.90
C MET A 132 -12.38 -13.67 5.78
N GLU A 133 -12.59 -13.50 7.09
CA GLU A 133 -12.89 -14.60 8.01
C GLU A 133 -14.18 -15.34 7.63
N LYS A 134 -15.24 -14.59 7.32
CA LYS A 134 -16.49 -15.17 6.84
C LYS A 134 -16.33 -15.97 5.55
N ALA A 135 -15.41 -15.54 4.68
CA ALA A 135 -15.10 -16.24 3.43
C ALA A 135 -14.10 -17.40 3.61
N GLY A 136 -13.45 -17.53 4.77
CA GLY A 136 -12.36 -18.50 5.02
C GLY A 136 -11.12 -18.25 4.13
N TYR A 137 -10.97 -17.04 3.59
CA TYR A 137 -9.88 -16.69 2.67
C TYR A 137 -9.53 -15.21 2.76
N GLY A 138 -8.25 -14.90 2.84
CA GLY A 138 -7.74 -13.53 2.77
C GLY A 138 -6.25 -13.46 2.47
N ARG A 139 -5.84 -12.43 1.76
CA ARG A 139 -4.43 -12.12 1.46
C ARG A 139 -4.20 -10.65 1.76
N ILE A 140 -3.43 -10.36 2.80
CA ILE A 140 -3.12 -8.98 3.21
C ILE A 140 -1.66 -8.71 2.91
N VAL A 141 -1.41 -7.62 2.18
CA VAL A 141 -0.07 -7.13 1.87
C VAL A 141 0.07 -5.71 2.39
N ASN A 142 0.99 -5.51 3.33
CA ASN A 142 1.27 -4.22 3.91
C ASN A 142 2.55 -3.64 3.27
N VAL A 143 2.47 -2.44 2.72
CA VAL A 143 3.63 -1.74 2.16
C VAL A 143 4.36 -1.01 3.28
N ALA A 144 5.42 -1.65 3.78
CA ALA A 144 6.37 -1.08 4.72
C ALA A 144 7.42 -0.20 3.98
N SER A 145 8.66 -0.29 4.36
CA SER A 145 9.82 0.35 3.70
C SER A 145 11.10 -0.31 4.20
N VAL A 146 12.14 -0.29 3.38
CA VAL A 146 13.49 -0.61 3.83
C VAL A 146 13.89 0.22 5.06
N LEU A 147 13.41 1.46 5.17
CA LEU A 147 13.66 2.34 6.32
C LEU A 147 12.93 1.90 7.60
N GLY A 148 11.99 0.97 7.52
CA GLY A 148 11.43 0.29 8.70
C GLY A 148 12.33 -0.83 9.21
N MET A 149 13.36 -1.22 8.46
CA MET A 149 14.30 -2.29 8.79
C MET A 149 15.70 -1.76 9.15
N VAL A 150 16.12 -0.66 8.53
CA VAL A 150 17.43 -0.04 8.70
C VAL A 150 17.31 1.47 8.83
N GLY A 151 18.28 2.10 9.52
CA GLY A 151 18.37 3.56 9.60
C GLY A 151 18.88 4.17 8.30
N HIS A 152 18.49 5.41 8.02
CA HIS A 152 19.06 6.21 6.92
C HIS A 152 20.20 7.07 7.47
N LEU A 153 21.39 6.99 6.86
CA LEU A 153 22.59 7.66 7.38
C LEU A 153 22.68 9.17 7.09
N GLU A 154 22.03 9.61 6.00
CA GLU A 154 22.19 10.98 5.48
C GLU A 154 20.92 11.82 5.57
N VAL A 155 19.77 11.19 5.78
CA VAL A 155 18.49 11.90 5.85
C VAL A 155 17.74 11.53 7.13
N SER A 156 17.36 12.54 7.89
CA SER A 156 16.64 12.38 9.15
C SER A 156 15.16 12.03 8.92
N LEU A 157 14.85 10.75 8.86
CA LEU A 157 13.51 10.21 8.62
C LEU A 157 12.99 9.33 9.77
N ALA A 158 13.41 9.60 11.01
CA ALA A 158 13.09 8.77 12.17
C ALA A 158 11.56 8.59 12.38
N GLY A 159 10.77 9.63 12.15
CA GLY A 159 9.30 9.56 12.26
C GLY A 159 8.68 8.60 11.25
N TYR A 160 9.12 8.63 10.00
CA TYR A 160 8.67 7.71 8.96
C TYR A 160 9.18 6.28 9.22
N ALA A 161 10.46 6.13 9.54
CA ALA A 161 11.08 4.85 9.83
C ALA A 161 10.38 4.13 10.98
N SER A 162 10.04 4.85 12.07
CA SER A 162 9.30 4.28 13.20
C SER A 162 7.92 3.76 12.80
N ALA A 163 7.17 4.52 11.99
CA ALA A 163 5.86 4.09 11.50
C ALA A 163 5.97 2.83 10.61
N LYS A 164 6.94 2.79 9.69
CA LYS A 164 7.15 1.64 8.80
C LYS A 164 7.72 0.42 9.53
N GLY A 165 8.54 0.61 10.55
CA GLY A 165 8.95 -0.45 11.49
C GLY A 165 7.76 -1.01 12.27
N GLY A 166 6.83 -0.14 12.70
CA GLY A 166 5.56 -0.52 13.30
C GLY A 166 4.69 -1.37 12.38
N VAL A 167 4.62 -1.06 11.08
CA VAL A 167 3.90 -1.88 10.07
C VAL A 167 4.49 -3.29 9.98
N ILE A 168 5.83 -3.44 10.02
CA ILE A 168 6.49 -4.74 9.99
C ILE A 168 6.11 -5.57 11.23
N SER A 169 6.13 -4.95 12.40
CA SER A 169 5.75 -5.61 13.67
C SER A 169 4.26 -5.97 13.68
N LEU A 170 3.39 -5.04 13.27
CA LEU A 170 1.95 -5.26 13.12
C LEU A 170 1.66 -6.46 12.19
N THR A 171 2.35 -6.53 11.05
CA THR A 171 2.20 -7.64 10.10
C THR A 171 2.44 -8.99 10.75
N LYS A 172 3.51 -9.11 11.54
CA LYS A 172 3.84 -10.36 12.26
C LYS A 172 2.77 -10.74 13.29
N GLY A 173 2.29 -9.76 14.06
CA GLY A 173 1.24 -9.98 15.07
C GLY A 173 -0.07 -10.44 14.43
N VAL A 174 -0.53 -9.72 13.41
CA VAL A 174 -1.79 -10.06 12.70
C VAL A 174 -1.66 -11.39 11.94
N ALA A 175 -0.49 -11.70 11.35
CA ALA A 175 -0.27 -12.98 10.69
C ALA A 175 -0.41 -14.16 11.66
N ALA A 176 0.15 -14.04 12.85
CA ALA A 176 0.03 -15.07 13.91
C ALA A 176 -1.44 -15.22 14.37
N GLU A 177 -2.16 -14.12 14.55
CA GLU A 177 -3.57 -14.12 14.98
C GLU A 177 -4.50 -14.79 13.94
N LEU A 178 -4.25 -14.54 12.65
CA LEU A 178 -5.13 -14.99 11.56
C LEU A 178 -4.69 -16.31 10.90
N ALA A 179 -3.60 -16.93 11.36
CA ALA A 179 -2.97 -18.10 10.72
C ALA A 179 -3.94 -19.28 10.51
N THR A 180 -4.86 -19.53 11.45
CA THR A 180 -5.82 -20.64 11.38
C THR A 180 -7.11 -20.30 10.64
N LYS A 181 -7.25 -19.06 10.15
CA LYS A 181 -8.48 -18.54 9.53
C LYS A 181 -8.46 -18.51 8.01
N GLY A 182 -7.44 -19.13 7.39
CA GLY A 182 -7.26 -19.11 5.94
C GLY A 182 -6.74 -17.77 5.39
N ILE A 183 -6.25 -16.88 6.27
CA ILE A 183 -5.78 -15.54 5.95
C ILE A 183 -4.27 -15.49 6.10
N THR A 184 -3.56 -15.00 5.09
CA THR A 184 -2.12 -14.71 5.19
C THR A 184 -1.88 -13.21 5.22
N VAL A 185 -0.90 -12.78 6.01
CA VAL A 185 -0.52 -11.37 6.15
C VAL A 185 0.97 -11.24 5.94
N ASN A 186 1.36 -10.46 4.95
CA ASN A 186 2.76 -10.25 4.58
C ASN A 186 3.07 -8.76 4.46
N ALA A 187 4.35 -8.41 4.56
CA ALA A 187 4.83 -7.07 4.27
C ALA A 187 5.85 -7.11 3.13
N ILE A 188 5.78 -6.11 2.27
CA ILE A 188 6.86 -5.76 1.36
C ILE A 188 7.57 -4.52 1.88
N ALA A 189 8.89 -4.46 1.75
CA ALA A 189 9.71 -3.35 2.21
C ALA A 189 10.49 -2.74 1.03
N PRO A 190 9.81 -1.93 0.17
CA PRO A 190 10.46 -1.34 -0.98
C PRO A 190 11.62 -0.42 -0.58
N GLY A 191 12.66 -0.39 -1.42
CA GLY A 191 13.67 0.65 -1.43
C GLY A 191 13.18 1.91 -2.11
N THR A 192 14.07 2.63 -2.80
CA THR A 192 13.71 3.85 -3.51
C THR A 192 13.11 3.53 -4.87
N PHE A 193 11.88 3.98 -5.08
CA PHE A 193 11.19 3.94 -6.37
C PHE A 193 10.89 5.36 -6.83
N PRO A 194 11.11 5.69 -8.12
CA PRO A 194 10.62 6.94 -8.69
C PRO A 194 9.09 7.00 -8.58
N SER A 195 8.58 8.11 -8.06
CA SER A 195 7.14 8.32 -7.96
C SER A 195 6.81 9.80 -8.20
N GLU A 196 5.57 10.09 -8.61
CA GLU A 196 5.09 11.47 -8.74
C GLU A 196 5.15 12.25 -7.42
N SER A 197 5.06 11.56 -6.29
CA SER A 197 5.16 12.16 -4.96
C SER A 197 6.60 12.51 -4.56
N ASN A 198 7.59 11.85 -5.18
CA ASN A 198 8.99 12.17 -5.04
C ASN A 198 9.38 13.06 -6.23
N GLY A 199 9.32 14.37 -6.10
CA GLY A 199 9.64 15.30 -7.16
C GLY A 199 10.98 14.97 -7.85
N LYS A 200 11.13 15.38 -9.11
CA LYS A 200 12.31 15.10 -9.91
C LYS A 200 13.59 15.56 -9.21
N GLU A 201 13.55 16.74 -8.61
CA GLU A 201 14.63 17.34 -7.84
C GLU A 201 15.03 16.49 -6.62
N PHE A 202 14.06 15.95 -5.88
CA PHE A 202 14.33 15.03 -4.76
C PHE A 202 15.03 13.75 -5.24
N MET A 203 14.60 13.20 -6.36
CA MET A 203 15.22 12.00 -6.94
C MET A 203 16.66 12.27 -7.40
N GLU A 204 16.91 13.38 -8.09
CA GLU A 204 18.24 13.77 -8.56
C GLU A 204 19.20 13.99 -7.37
N MET A 205 18.75 14.68 -6.33
CA MET A 205 19.55 14.94 -5.12
C MET A 205 19.90 13.66 -4.35
N ASN A 206 18.98 12.70 -4.29
CA ASN A 206 19.18 11.47 -3.53
C ASN A 206 19.82 10.34 -4.35
N MET A 207 19.95 10.47 -5.67
CA MET A 207 20.48 9.41 -6.53
C MET A 207 21.88 8.94 -6.13
N PRO A 208 22.87 9.84 -5.82
CA PRO A 208 24.20 9.39 -5.39
C PRO A 208 24.16 8.52 -4.13
N PHE A 209 23.28 8.84 -3.19
CA PHE A 209 23.07 8.03 -2.00
C PHE A 209 22.46 6.66 -2.35
N VAL A 210 21.40 6.65 -3.16
CA VAL A 210 20.73 5.41 -3.59
C VAL A 210 21.73 4.48 -4.29
N LEU A 211 22.54 4.98 -5.22
CA LEU A 211 23.52 4.18 -5.94
C LEU A 211 24.61 3.60 -5.01
N ARG A 212 25.00 4.35 -3.99
CA ARG A 212 26.02 3.90 -3.03
C ARG A 212 25.52 2.88 -2.03
N THR A 213 24.25 3.02 -1.57
CA THR A 213 23.69 2.21 -0.47
C THR A 213 22.81 1.05 -0.93
N THR A 214 22.36 1.08 -2.18
CA THR A 214 21.57 -0.02 -2.76
C THR A 214 22.53 -1.02 -3.42
N PRO A 215 22.57 -2.29 -3.00
CA PRO A 215 23.49 -3.28 -3.59
C PRO A 215 23.37 -3.43 -5.09
N MET A 216 22.16 -3.29 -5.65
CA MET A 216 21.93 -3.32 -7.11
C MET A 216 22.31 -2.01 -7.82
N GLN A 217 22.75 -0.98 -7.11
CA GLN A 217 23.17 0.33 -7.62
C GLN A 217 22.15 0.98 -8.57
N ARG A 218 20.87 0.79 -8.31
CA ARG A 218 19.78 1.41 -9.06
C ARG A 218 18.54 1.62 -8.17
N THR A 219 17.64 2.46 -8.63
CA THR A 219 16.29 2.54 -8.09
C THR A 219 15.45 1.35 -8.56
N GLY A 220 14.33 1.12 -7.88
CA GLY A 220 13.31 0.22 -8.37
C GLY A 220 12.64 0.74 -9.64
N THR A 221 12.12 -0.17 -10.43
CA THR A 221 11.34 0.09 -11.64
C THR A 221 9.92 -0.46 -11.48
N PRO A 222 8.94 -0.01 -12.26
CA PRO A 222 7.60 -0.58 -12.20
C PRO A 222 7.57 -2.11 -12.36
N THR A 223 8.48 -2.66 -13.18
CA THR A 223 8.60 -4.10 -13.41
C THR A 223 9.08 -4.86 -12.18
N ASP A 224 9.90 -4.27 -11.30
CA ASP A 224 10.33 -4.92 -10.05
C ASP A 224 9.16 -5.24 -9.10
N MET A 225 8.01 -4.58 -9.26
CA MET A 225 6.80 -4.83 -8.48
C MET A 225 5.78 -5.69 -9.24
N ASN A 226 5.96 -5.86 -10.55
CA ASN A 226 5.06 -6.61 -11.42
C ASN A 226 5.55 -8.05 -11.66
N THR A 227 6.78 -8.38 -11.26
CA THR A 227 7.45 -9.67 -11.49
C THR A 227 6.86 -10.86 -10.73
N VAL A 228 5.64 -10.74 -10.22
CA VAL A 228 4.88 -11.89 -9.72
C VAL A 228 4.10 -12.56 -10.87
N GLY A 229 4.36 -12.20 -12.11
CA GLY A 229 3.57 -12.63 -13.25
C GLY A 229 4.28 -12.90 -14.58
N ASP A 230 5.61 -12.86 -14.63
CA ASP A 230 6.38 -13.28 -15.81
C ASP A 230 7.04 -14.64 -15.59
#